data_1bc4994fe3e8271ac5dd9bf99ecf641e
#
_entry.id   1bc4994fe3e8271ac5dd9bf99ecf641e
#
_cell.length_a   1.000
_cell.length_b   1.000
_cell.length_c   1.000
_cell.angle_alpha   90.00
_cell.angle_beta   90.00
_cell.angle_gamma   90.00
#
_symmetry.space_group_name_H-M   'P 1'
#
loop_
_entity.id
_entity.type
_entity.pdbx_description
1 polymer ?
#
loop_
_entity_poly.entity_id
_entity_poly.type
_entity_poly.pdbx_seq_one_letter_code
_entity_poly.pdbx_strand_id
1 'polypeptide(L)'
;ENHSVVIDDDELKRYSKNWHRTSVSKDLDKYDLQDSETSNNIVLFEPRGAQIEALCALENTRAEGARRALVQAATGVGKTYLAAFDSKEYERVLFVAHREEILKQAAESFKNVRNSDDYGFFDGESKCTDKSVIFASVATLGRNEYLNNKYFPSDYFNYVVIDEFHHAINDQYQRIVNYFNPQFLLGLTATPERMDGRNIYEICDYNVPYEISLKEAINKGMLVPFHYY
;
A
#
# COMPACT_ATOMS: atom_id res chain seq x y z
N GLU A 1 -20.47 -15.16 1.30
CA GLU A 1 -20.99 -13.99 0.55
C GLU A 1 -19.91 -12.94 0.58
N ASN A 2 -19.36 -12.61 -0.59
CA ASN A 2 -18.33 -11.56 -0.72
C ASN A 2 -18.96 -10.20 -0.45
N HIS A 3 -18.56 -9.55 0.62
CA HIS A 3 -18.90 -8.15 0.88
C HIS A 3 -17.99 -7.24 0.03
N SER A 4 -18.28 -7.13 -1.27
CA SER A 4 -17.75 -6.05 -2.09
C SER A 4 -18.72 -4.87 -1.97
N VAL A 5 -18.24 -3.76 -1.43
CA VAL A 5 -19.00 -2.52 -1.38
C VAL A 5 -19.14 -1.98 -2.80
N VAL A 6 -20.35 -1.82 -3.30
CA VAL A 6 -20.60 -1.12 -4.57
C VAL A 6 -20.44 0.37 -4.30
N ILE A 7 -19.33 0.93 -4.76
CA ILE A 7 -19.06 2.37 -4.64
C ILE A 7 -19.80 3.07 -5.78
N ASP A 8 -20.62 4.05 -5.43
CA ASP A 8 -21.37 4.85 -6.38
C ASP A 8 -20.50 5.99 -6.94
N ASP A 9 -20.77 6.44 -8.17
CA ASP A 9 -20.06 7.52 -8.86
C ASP A 9 -20.08 8.85 -8.10
N ASP A 10 -21.07 9.10 -7.27
CA ASP A 10 -21.18 10.32 -6.48
C ASP A 10 -20.28 10.26 -5.22
N GLU A 11 -20.09 9.10 -4.64
CA GLU A 11 -19.10 8.87 -3.56
C GLU A 11 -17.68 9.04 -4.08
N LEU A 12 -17.36 8.49 -5.24
CA LEU A 12 -16.07 8.68 -5.91
C LEU A 12 -15.79 10.15 -6.21
N LYS A 13 -16.80 10.90 -6.70
CA LYS A 13 -16.67 12.34 -6.94
C LYS A 13 -16.50 13.15 -5.66
N ARG A 14 -17.18 12.77 -4.57
CA ARG A 14 -16.99 13.39 -3.25
C ARG A 14 -15.60 13.10 -2.70
N TYR A 15 -15.14 11.86 -2.80
CA TYR A 15 -13.81 11.46 -2.35
C TYR A 15 -12.72 12.18 -3.14
N SER A 16 -12.82 12.24 -4.47
CA SER A 16 -11.84 12.95 -5.30
C SER A 16 -11.83 14.47 -5.08
N LYS A 17 -12.97 15.07 -4.67
CA LYS A 17 -13.05 16.49 -4.28
C LYS A 17 -12.52 16.76 -2.88
N ASN A 18 -12.64 15.79 -1.96
CA ASN A 18 -12.16 15.89 -0.59
C ASN A 18 -10.68 15.52 -0.45
N TRP A 19 -10.09 14.93 -1.48
CA TRP A 19 -8.62 14.86 -1.60
C TRP A 19 -8.11 16.30 -1.71
N HIS A 20 -7.88 16.90 -0.55
CA HIS A 20 -7.37 18.27 -0.47
C HIS A 20 -6.01 18.34 -1.15
N ARG A 21 -5.93 19.08 -2.23
CA ARG A 21 -4.72 19.82 -2.54
C ARG A 21 -4.33 20.51 -1.24
N THR A 22 -3.27 20.06 -0.60
CA THR A 22 -2.69 20.77 0.54
C THR A 22 -2.53 22.21 0.12
N SER A 23 -2.84 23.15 0.99
CA SER A 23 -2.93 24.60 0.77
C SER A 23 -1.69 25.27 0.13
N VAL A 24 -0.62 24.54 -0.06
CA VAL A 24 0.62 24.96 -0.73
C VAL A 24 0.40 25.35 -2.21
N SER A 25 -0.59 24.76 -2.90
CA SER A 25 -0.83 25.12 -4.32
C SER A 25 -1.56 26.43 -4.52
N LYS A 26 -2.25 26.98 -3.51
CA LYS A 26 -2.93 28.27 -3.61
C LYS A 26 -2.00 29.47 -3.42
N ASP A 27 -0.87 29.27 -2.76
CA ASP A 27 0.13 30.31 -2.58
C ASP A 27 1.12 30.38 -3.74
N LEU A 28 1.33 29.30 -4.50
CA LEU A 28 2.21 29.29 -5.67
C LEU A 28 1.68 30.15 -6.83
N ASP A 29 0.36 30.20 -7.05
CA ASP A 29 -0.25 31.03 -8.10
C ASP A 29 -0.08 32.55 -7.85
N LYS A 30 0.35 32.95 -6.64
CA LYS A 30 0.62 34.35 -6.29
C LYS A 30 2.09 34.75 -6.40
N TYR A 31 3.02 33.81 -6.46
CA TYR A 31 4.46 34.07 -6.49
C TYR A 31 5.10 33.93 -7.87
N ASP A 32 4.36 33.51 -8.90
CA ASP A 32 4.88 33.30 -10.26
C ASP A 32 5.15 34.58 -11.07
N LEU A 33 5.19 35.74 -10.43
CA LEU A 33 5.48 37.02 -11.10
C LEU A 33 6.78 37.71 -10.66
N GLN A 34 7.56 37.13 -9.76
CA GLN A 34 8.89 37.72 -9.42
C GLN A 34 9.86 36.62 -8.99
N ASP A 35 10.96 36.54 -9.71
CA ASP A 35 12.20 35.79 -9.49
C ASP A 35 12.31 34.37 -10.09
N SER A 36 12.86 34.39 -11.30
CA SER A 36 13.66 33.30 -11.88
C SER A 36 14.91 33.08 -11.01
N GLU A 37 14.93 31.98 -10.28
CA GLU A 37 16.06 31.11 -9.95
C GLU A 37 15.73 30.28 -8.70
N THR A 38 15.87 28.92 -8.84
CA THR A 38 15.62 27.92 -7.78
C THR A 38 14.15 27.57 -7.44
N SER A 39 13.35 27.22 -8.42
CA SER A 39 12.12 26.47 -8.14
C SER A 39 12.46 24.98 -8.00
N ASN A 40 12.57 24.49 -6.78
CA ASN A 40 12.38 23.05 -6.50
C ASN A 40 10.93 22.73 -6.89
N ASN A 41 10.72 22.21 -8.10
CA ASN A 41 9.43 21.68 -8.53
C ASN A 41 9.06 20.49 -7.64
N ILE A 42 8.27 20.73 -6.60
CA ILE A 42 7.68 19.68 -5.79
C ILE A 42 6.65 18.99 -6.67
N VAL A 43 7.02 17.85 -7.24
CA VAL A 43 6.10 17.01 -7.98
C VAL A 43 5.15 16.38 -6.97
N LEU A 44 3.92 16.86 -6.89
CA LEU A 44 2.87 16.26 -6.06
C LEU A 44 2.34 15.01 -6.76
N PHE A 45 2.55 13.88 -6.13
CA PHE A 45 1.96 12.62 -6.59
C PHE A 45 0.51 12.54 -6.09
N GLU A 46 -0.42 12.30 -7.01
CA GLU A 46 -1.85 12.15 -6.73
C GLU A 46 -2.32 10.74 -7.15
N PRO A 47 -3.26 10.13 -6.41
CA PRO A 47 -3.84 8.84 -6.80
C PRO A 47 -4.63 8.97 -8.10
N ARG A 48 -4.64 7.91 -8.93
CA ARG A 48 -5.27 7.92 -10.26
C ARG A 48 -6.09 6.65 -10.49
N GLY A 49 -7.19 6.80 -11.23
CA GLY A 49 -8.00 5.68 -11.70
C GLY A 49 -8.36 4.69 -10.58
N ALA A 50 -7.95 3.44 -10.74
CA ALA A 50 -8.18 2.36 -9.77
C ALA A 50 -7.69 2.66 -8.35
N GLN A 51 -6.66 3.51 -8.19
CA GLN A 51 -6.17 3.87 -6.86
C GLN A 51 -7.20 4.69 -6.09
N ILE A 52 -7.93 5.61 -6.74
CA ILE A 52 -8.98 6.42 -6.12
C ILE A 52 -10.12 5.50 -5.64
N GLU A 53 -10.58 4.59 -6.53
CA GLU A 53 -11.63 3.63 -6.20
C GLU A 53 -11.22 2.76 -5.00
N ALA A 54 -10.00 2.23 -5.03
CA ALA A 54 -9.47 1.36 -3.96
C ALA A 54 -9.27 2.12 -2.64
N LEU A 55 -8.78 3.36 -2.66
CA LEU A 55 -8.62 4.18 -1.45
C LEU A 55 -9.96 4.48 -0.79
N CYS A 56 -10.98 4.87 -1.57
CA CYS A 56 -12.33 5.09 -1.08
C CYS A 56 -12.91 3.82 -0.45
N ALA A 57 -12.75 2.67 -1.11
CA ALA A 57 -13.20 1.38 -0.59
C ALA A 57 -12.49 0.98 0.72
N LEU A 58 -11.18 1.22 0.82
CA LEU A 58 -10.40 0.96 2.04
C LEU A 58 -10.84 1.86 3.19
N GLU A 59 -11.12 3.14 2.93
CA GLU A 59 -11.62 4.06 3.93
C GLU A 59 -12.99 3.63 4.49
N ASN A 60 -13.93 3.25 3.61
CA ASN A 60 -15.24 2.74 4.01
C ASN A 60 -15.11 1.46 4.85
N THR A 61 -14.25 0.53 4.43
CA THR A 61 -13.98 -0.73 5.16
C THR A 61 -13.44 -0.46 6.56
N ARG A 62 -12.54 0.51 6.73
CA ARG A 62 -12.05 0.94 8.05
C ARG A 62 -13.14 1.61 8.89
N ALA A 63 -14.00 2.42 8.27
CA ALA A 63 -15.13 3.06 8.95
C ALA A 63 -16.14 2.04 9.50
N GLU A 64 -16.28 0.88 8.83
CA GLU A 64 -17.06 -0.27 9.30
C GLU A 64 -16.38 -1.06 10.43
N GLY A 65 -15.16 -0.68 10.81
CA GLY A 65 -14.42 -1.28 11.92
C GLY A 65 -13.45 -2.40 11.52
N ALA A 66 -13.23 -2.65 10.22
CA ALA A 66 -12.26 -3.63 9.78
C ALA A 66 -10.83 -3.20 10.10
N ARG A 67 -10.03 -4.14 10.54
CA ARG A 67 -8.60 -3.95 10.85
C ARG A 67 -7.68 -4.61 9.82
N ARG A 68 -8.24 -5.35 8.89
CA ARG A 68 -7.51 -6.06 7.81
C ARG A 68 -8.31 -5.99 6.53
N ALA A 69 -7.62 -5.85 5.41
CA ALA A 69 -8.24 -5.91 4.10
C ALA A 69 -7.27 -6.47 3.05
N LEU A 70 -7.82 -7.05 1.99
CA LEU A 70 -7.12 -7.53 0.81
C LEU A 70 -7.54 -6.70 -0.40
N VAL A 71 -6.58 -6.05 -1.06
CA VAL A 71 -6.80 -5.44 -2.37
C VAL A 71 -6.25 -6.37 -3.44
N GLN A 72 -7.14 -6.77 -4.33
CA GLN A 72 -6.85 -7.60 -5.47
C GLN A 72 -6.81 -6.74 -6.73
N ALA A 73 -5.62 -6.48 -7.26
CA ALA A 73 -5.50 -5.64 -8.44
C ALA A 73 -4.38 -6.13 -9.37
N ALA A 74 -4.66 -6.13 -10.67
CA ALA A 74 -3.73 -6.57 -11.70
C ALA A 74 -2.37 -5.88 -11.59
N THR A 75 -1.33 -6.55 -12.09
CA THR A 75 0.01 -5.94 -12.18
C THR A 75 -0.04 -4.70 -13.07
N GLY A 76 0.67 -3.64 -12.68
CA GLY A 76 0.70 -2.37 -13.42
C GLY A 76 -0.35 -1.34 -13.00
N VAL A 77 -1.36 -1.69 -12.22
CA VAL A 77 -2.39 -0.75 -11.71
C VAL A 77 -1.83 0.21 -10.64
N GLY A 78 -0.61 -0.06 -10.13
CA GLY A 78 0.05 0.80 -9.16
C GLY A 78 -0.29 0.47 -7.70
N LYS A 79 -0.39 -0.82 -7.35
CA LYS A 79 -0.64 -1.31 -5.97
C LYS A 79 0.29 -0.71 -4.92
N THR A 80 1.58 -0.56 -5.25
CA THR A 80 2.59 0.00 -4.34
C THR A 80 2.31 1.47 -4.04
N TYR A 81 1.95 2.26 -5.05
CA TYR A 81 1.50 3.64 -4.87
C TYR A 81 0.20 3.72 -4.06
N LEU A 82 -0.74 2.81 -4.31
CA LEU A 82 -1.96 2.68 -3.50
C LEU A 82 -1.62 2.53 -2.02
N ALA A 83 -0.71 1.59 -1.68
CA ALA A 83 -0.27 1.38 -0.30
C ALA A 83 0.43 2.62 0.28
N ALA A 84 1.23 3.32 -0.52
CA ALA A 84 1.90 4.55 -0.11
C ALA A 84 0.89 5.67 0.20
N PHE A 85 -0.16 5.84 -0.62
CA PHE A 85 -1.23 6.80 -0.37
C PHE A 85 -2.06 6.43 0.85
N ASP A 86 -2.50 5.18 0.95
CA ASP A 86 -3.36 4.70 2.04
C ASP A 86 -2.66 4.75 3.41
N SER A 87 -1.34 4.54 3.43
CA SER A 87 -0.54 4.61 4.65
C SER A 87 -0.05 6.00 5.04
N LYS A 88 -0.38 7.05 4.27
CA LYS A 88 0.24 8.38 4.40
C LYS A 88 0.07 8.99 5.80
N GLU A 89 -1.08 8.81 6.41
CA GLU A 89 -1.42 9.38 7.72
C GLU A 89 -0.91 8.53 8.90
N TYR A 90 -0.34 7.35 8.65
CA TYR A 90 0.19 6.49 9.69
C TYR A 90 1.65 6.84 9.99
N GLU A 91 1.98 6.96 11.29
CA GLU A 91 3.32 7.35 11.74
C GLU A 91 4.36 6.28 11.43
N ARG A 92 4.05 5.00 11.71
CA ARG A 92 4.96 3.87 11.57
C ARG A 92 4.39 2.82 10.64
N VAL A 93 5.08 2.60 9.53
CA VAL A 93 4.63 1.71 8.45
C VAL A 93 5.66 0.61 8.22
N LEU A 94 5.19 -0.61 8.09
CA LEU A 94 5.96 -1.76 7.63
C LEU A 94 5.47 -2.19 6.25
N PHE A 95 6.37 -2.25 5.28
CA PHE A 95 6.13 -2.85 3.98
C PHE A 95 6.94 -4.13 3.83
N VAL A 96 6.26 -5.24 3.57
CA VAL A 96 6.86 -6.58 3.50
C VAL A 96 6.74 -7.15 2.08
N ALA A 97 7.86 -7.57 1.51
CA ALA A 97 7.92 -8.28 0.24
C ALA A 97 8.99 -9.37 0.24
N HIS A 98 8.95 -10.25 -0.75
CA HIS A 98 9.90 -11.37 -0.82
C HIS A 98 11.19 -11.05 -1.59
N ARG A 99 11.19 -10.03 -2.48
CA ARG A 99 12.33 -9.63 -3.29
C ARG A 99 12.84 -8.25 -2.92
N GLU A 100 14.15 -8.10 -2.85
CA GLU A 100 14.80 -6.83 -2.51
C GLU A 100 14.55 -5.75 -3.57
N GLU A 101 14.43 -6.12 -4.85
CA GLU A 101 14.12 -5.17 -5.93
C GLU A 101 12.74 -4.54 -5.73
N ILE A 102 11.75 -5.34 -5.25
CA ILE A 102 10.41 -4.83 -4.93
C ILE A 102 10.47 -3.86 -3.75
N LEU A 103 11.27 -4.17 -2.73
CA LEU A 103 11.45 -3.27 -1.58
C LEU A 103 12.03 -1.91 -2.00
N LYS A 104 13.04 -1.91 -2.87
CA LYS A 104 13.65 -0.67 -3.39
C LYS A 104 12.67 0.15 -4.23
N GLN A 105 11.90 -0.50 -5.11
CA GLN A 105 10.85 0.16 -5.89
C GLN A 105 9.72 0.71 -5.00
N ALA A 106 9.36 -0.03 -3.95
CA ALA A 106 8.38 0.43 -2.98
C ALA A 106 8.88 1.65 -2.20
N ALA A 107 10.15 1.65 -1.79
CA ALA A 107 10.75 2.78 -1.10
C ALA A 107 10.69 4.07 -1.93
N GLU A 108 10.99 4.01 -3.22
CA GLU A 108 10.85 5.14 -4.15
C GLU A 108 9.39 5.62 -4.25
N SER A 109 8.42 4.70 -4.34
CA SER A 109 7.00 5.06 -4.38
C SER A 109 6.55 5.76 -3.10
N PHE A 110 6.96 5.25 -1.93
CA PHE A 110 6.65 5.83 -0.63
C PHE A 110 7.33 7.19 -0.42
N LYS A 111 8.61 7.32 -0.82
CA LYS A 111 9.34 8.59 -0.82
C LYS A 111 8.57 9.65 -1.62
N ASN A 112 8.15 9.32 -2.84
CA ASN A 112 7.42 10.22 -3.72
C ASN A 112 6.08 10.68 -3.12
N VAL A 113 5.32 9.76 -2.52
CA VAL A 113 3.99 10.06 -1.95
C VAL A 113 4.08 10.79 -0.62
N ARG A 114 4.99 10.36 0.26
CA ARG A 114 5.16 10.94 1.60
C ARG A 114 6.05 12.18 1.60
N ASN A 115 6.75 12.43 0.50
CA ASN A 115 7.77 13.49 0.38
C ASN A 115 8.77 13.46 1.54
N SER A 116 9.28 12.27 1.85
CA SER A 116 10.15 12.02 3.01
C SER A 116 11.17 10.93 2.69
N ASP A 117 12.40 11.14 3.14
CA ASP A 117 13.50 10.16 3.10
C ASP A 117 13.63 9.39 4.44
N ASP A 118 12.62 9.47 5.34
CA ASP A 118 12.62 8.76 6.61
C ASP A 118 12.15 7.31 6.46
N TYR A 119 12.94 6.55 5.73
CA TYR A 119 12.73 5.12 5.51
C TYR A 119 14.02 4.31 5.67
N GLY A 120 13.88 3.02 5.96
CA GLY A 120 15.00 2.09 6.09
C GLY A 120 14.65 0.68 5.64
N PHE A 121 15.68 -0.15 5.47
CA PHE A 121 15.54 -1.55 5.05
C PHE A 121 15.83 -2.50 6.20
N PHE A 122 15.05 -3.60 6.24
CA PHE A 122 15.27 -4.72 7.14
C PHE A 122 15.34 -6.01 6.31
N ASP A 123 16.51 -6.31 5.78
CA ASP A 123 16.74 -7.38 4.81
C ASP A 123 18.02 -8.17 5.11
N GLY A 124 18.59 -8.85 4.11
CA GLY A 124 19.84 -9.60 4.25
C GLY A 124 21.03 -8.74 4.63
N GLU A 125 21.09 -7.50 4.15
CA GLU A 125 22.22 -6.59 4.30
C GLU A 125 22.04 -5.56 5.41
N SER A 126 20.82 -5.06 5.61
CA SER A 126 20.49 -4.00 6.57
C SER A 126 19.51 -4.47 7.64
N LYS A 127 19.62 -3.88 8.85
CA LYS A 127 18.72 -4.12 9.99
C LYS A 127 18.28 -2.79 10.62
N CYS A 128 17.75 -1.89 9.78
CA CYS A 128 17.27 -0.60 10.23
C CYS A 128 15.99 -0.75 11.08
N THR A 129 15.94 -0.07 12.23
CA THR A 129 14.81 -0.16 13.19
C THR A 129 14.30 1.20 13.67
N ASP A 130 14.92 2.31 13.24
CA ASP A 130 14.71 3.65 13.77
C ASP A 130 13.99 4.61 12.80
N LYS A 131 13.49 4.08 11.68
CA LYS A 131 12.80 4.86 10.66
C LYS A 131 11.28 4.72 10.73
N SER A 132 10.57 5.74 10.25
CA SER A 132 9.11 5.73 10.22
C SER A 132 8.55 4.71 9.23
N VAL A 133 9.22 4.48 8.12
CA VAL A 133 8.84 3.44 7.14
C VAL A 133 9.95 2.40 7.04
N ILE A 134 9.61 1.15 7.32
CA ILE A 134 10.54 0.01 7.20
C ILE A 134 10.11 -0.89 6.05
N PHE A 135 11.03 -1.13 5.12
CA PHE A 135 10.88 -2.08 4.02
C PHE A 135 11.59 -3.37 4.40
N ALA A 136 10.83 -4.43 4.64
CA ALA A 136 11.37 -5.67 5.16
C ALA A 136 11.26 -6.85 4.20
N SER A 137 12.34 -7.61 4.06
CA SER A 137 12.32 -8.90 3.37
C SER A 137 11.67 -9.95 4.26
N VAL A 138 10.71 -10.70 3.70
CA VAL A 138 10.08 -11.84 4.39
C VAL A 138 11.12 -12.86 4.86
N ALA A 139 12.13 -13.16 4.02
CA ALA A 139 13.18 -14.13 4.32
C ALA A 139 14.01 -13.73 5.55
N THR A 140 14.09 -12.44 5.86
CA THR A 140 14.80 -11.93 7.03
C THR A 140 13.84 -11.74 8.18
N LEU A 141 12.85 -10.85 8.06
CA LEU A 141 11.94 -10.50 9.15
C LEU A 141 11.13 -11.70 9.66
N GLY A 142 10.75 -12.63 8.78
CA GLY A 142 10.00 -13.85 9.13
C GLY A 142 10.79 -14.90 9.92
N ARG A 143 12.04 -14.64 10.32
CA ARG A 143 12.80 -15.51 11.22
C ARG A 143 12.44 -15.21 12.67
N ASN A 144 12.32 -16.25 13.50
CA ASN A 144 11.96 -16.10 14.91
C ASN A 144 12.93 -15.20 15.69
N GLU A 145 14.18 -15.12 15.26
CA GLU A 145 15.20 -14.28 15.90
C GLU A 145 14.95 -12.78 15.80
N TYR A 146 14.12 -12.34 14.83
CA TYR A 146 13.82 -10.93 14.60
C TYR A 146 12.44 -10.51 15.09
N LEU A 147 11.52 -11.45 15.28
CA LEU A 147 10.16 -11.18 15.77
C LEU A 147 10.15 -11.15 17.32
N ASN A 148 10.69 -10.09 17.87
CA ASN A 148 10.76 -9.87 19.33
C ASN A 148 10.96 -8.38 19.67
N ASN A 149 10.77 -8.03 20.94
CA ASN A 149 10.84 -6.65 21.43
C ASN A 149 12.22 -5.98 21.29
N LYS A 150 13.27 -6.73 21.00
CA LYS A 150 14.62 -6.17 20.79
C LYS A 150 14.69 -5.38 19.48
N TYR A 151 13.99 -5.85 18.45
CA TYR A 151 13.94 -5.20 17.14
C TYR A 151 12.68 -4.36 17.01
N PHE A 152 11.51 -4.99 17.12
CA PHE A 152 10.23 -4.33 17.00
C PHE A 152 9.24 -4.93 18.00
N PRO A 153 8.68 -4.16 18.95
CA PRO A 153 7.50 -4.58 19.70
C PRO A 153 6.35 -4.95 18.77
N SER A 154 5.46 -5.82 19.20
CA SER A 154 4.35 -6.30 18.36
C SER A 154 3.37 -5.20 17.92
N ASP A 155 3.30 -4.10 18.65
CA ASP A 155 2.49 -2.91 18.40
C ASP A 155 3.29 -1.74 17.79
N TYR A 156 4.55 -1.99 17.38
CA TYR A 156 5.43 -0.94 16.87
C TYR A 156 4.90 -0.26 15.62
N PHE A 157 4.36 -1.04 14.68
CA PHE A 157 3.84 -0.52 13.42
C PHE A 157 2.35 -0.23 13.51
N ASN A 158 1.94 0.97 13.09
CA ASN A 158 0.53 1.34 13.01
C ASN A 158 -0.13 0.75 11.76
N TYR A 159 0.65 0.61 10.69
CA TYR A 159 0.19 0.11 9.39
C TYR A 159 1.16 -0.94 8.85
N VAL A 160 0.63 -2.06 8.41
CA VAL A 160 1.43 -3.16 7.82
C VAL A 160 0.91 -3.46 6.41
N VAL A 161 1.80 -3.44 5.43
CA VAL A 161 1.54 -3.86 4.05
C VAL A 161 2.24 -5.17 3.78
N ILE A 162 1.51 -6.12 3.25
CA ILE A 162 2.07 -7.39 2.76
C ILE A 162 1.85 -7.44 1.24
N ASP A 163 2.92 -7.30 0.50
CA ASP A 163 2.89 -7.46 -0.96
C ASP A 163 2.93 -8.95 -1.36
N GLU A 164 2.37 -9.25 -2.53
CA GLU A 164 2.15 -10.62 -3.00
C GLU A 164 1.47 -11.50 -1.94
N PHE A 165 0.35 -11.00 -1.41
CA PHE A 165 -0.38 -11.58 -0.27
C PHE A 165 -0.82 -13.03 -0.50
N HIS A 166 -0.88 -13.50 -1.74
CA HIS A 166 -1.10 -14.91 -2.06
C HIS A 166 -0.03 -15.86 -1.49
N HIS A 167 1.11 -15.34 -1.05
CA HIS A 167 2.12 -16.06 -0.30
C HIS A 167 1.89 -16.05 1.22
N ALA A 168 0.90 -15.32 1.73
CA ALA A 168 0.68 -15.13 3.18
C ALA A 168 0.36 -16.41 3.96
N ILE A 169 0.05 -17.50 3.28
CA ILE A 169 -0.10 -18.84 3.87
C ILE A 169 1.23 -19.56 4.19
N ASN A 170 2.36 -19.07 3.70
CA ASN A 170 3.68 -19.62 4.02
C ASN A 170 4.06 -19.28 5.46
N ASP A 171 4.78 -20.18 6.14
CA ASP A 171 5.14 -20.05 7.55
C ASP A 171 5.83 -18.73 7.91
N GLN A 172 6.69 -18.21 7.03
CA GLN A 172 7.40 -16.96 7.29
C GLN A 172 6.46 -15.75 7.28
N TYR A 173 5.53 -15.69 6.32
CA TYR A 173 4.51 -14.65 6.27
C TYR A 173 3.54 -14.77 7.45
N GLN A 174 3.10 -15.99 7.78
CA GLN A 174 2.22 -16.26 8.93
C GLN A 174 2.85 -15.78 10.25
N ARG A 175 4.15 -15.99 10.44
CA ARG A 175 4.85 -15.50 11.63
C ARG A 175 4.80 -13.98 11.73
N ILE A 176 5.02 -13.25 10.61
CA ILE A 176 4.96 -11.79 10.57
C ILE A 176 3.53 -11.30 10.87
N VAL A 177 2.54 -11.84 10.16
CA VAL A 177 1.11 -11.47 10.31
C VAL A 177 0.58 -11.74 11.71
N ASN A 178 1.02 -12.83 12.35
CA ASN A 178 0.59 -13.21 13.69
C ASN A 178 1.36 -12.49 14.80
N TYR A 179 2.58 -12.01 14.51
CA TYR A 179 3.38 -11.29 15.48
C TYR A 179 2.95 -9.84 15.64
N PHE A 180 2.78 -9.11 14.52
CA PHE A 180 2.42 -7.70 14.57
C PHE A 180 0.92 -7.49 14.77
N ASN A 181 0.59 -6.48 15.57
CA ASN A 181 -0.79 -6.06 15.86
C ASN A 181 -1.00 -4.60 15.44
N PRO A 182 -0.98 -4.29 14.13
CA PRO A 182 -1.16 -2.93 13.64
C PRO A 182 -2.60 -2.43 13.83
N GLN A 183 -2.80 -1.12 13.66
CA GLN A 183 -4.13 -0.54 13.55
C GLN A 183 -4.81 -1.04 12.26
N PHE A 184 -4.04 -1.17 11.17
CA PHE A 184 -4.55 -1.73 9.92
C PHE A 184 -3.49 -2.57 9.19
N LEU A 185 -3.92 -3.71 8.63
CA LEU A 185 -3.11 -4.59 7.78
C LEU A 185 -3.70 -4.62 6.38
N LEU A 186 -2.90 -4.25 5.38
CA LEU A 186 -3.26 -4.30 3.97
C LEU A 186 -2.51 -5.43 3.26
N GLY A 187 -3.24 -6.39 2.73
CA GLY A 187 -2.75 -7.36 1.76
C GLY A 187 -2.89 -6.83 0.33
N LEU A 188 -1.85 -6.99 -0.48
CA LEU A 188 -1.86 -6.66 -1.90
C LEU A 188 -1.59 -7.92 -2.71
N THR A 189 -2.41 -8.21 -3.71
CA THR A 189 -2.18 -9.34 -4.63
C THR A 189 -2.68 -9.03 -6.03
N ALA A 190 -2.05 -9.63 -7.03
CA ALA A 190 -2.56 -9.61 -8.40
C ALA A 190 -3.47 -10.83 -8.69
N THR A 191 -3.22 -11.94 -8.00
CA THR A 191 -3.93 -13.21 -8.18
C THR A 191 -4.22 -13.82 -6.81
N PRO A 192 -5.49 -13.95 -6.41
CA PRO A 192 -5.84 -14.49 -5.10
C PRO A 192 -5.83 -16.02 -5.08
N GLU A 193 -5.96 -16.66 -6.24
CA GLU A 193 -6.16 -18.11 -6.32
C GLU A 193 -4.84 -18.87 -6.15
N ARG A 194 -4.81 -19.75 -5.17
CA ARG A 194 -3.82 -20.82 -5.06
C ARG A 194 -4.52 -22.18 -5.01
N MET A 195 -3.88 -23.18 -5.65
CA MET A 195 -4.37 -24.56 -5.73
C MET A 195 -4.24 -25.38 -4.43
N ASP A 196 -3.71 -24.79 -3.35
CA ASP A 196 -3.38 -25.53 -2.11
C ASP A 196 -4.48 -25.53 -1.04
N GLY A 197 -5.68 -25.04 -1.37
CA GLY A 197 -6.87 -25.11 -0.52
C GLY A 197 -6.84 -24.26 0.76
N ARG A 198 -5.76 -23.51 1.03
CA ARG A 198 -5.69 -22.56 2.13
C ARG A 198 -6.25 -21.21 1.69
N ASN A 199 -7.06 -20.60 2.53
CA ASN A 199 -7.82 -19.43 2.19
C ASN A 199 -7.12 -18.14 2.68
N ILE A 200 -6.51 -17.37 1.77
CA ILE A 200 -5.90 -16.08 2.10
C ILE A 200 -6.93 -15.04 2.56
N TYR A 201 -8.18 -15.19 2.17
CA TYR A 201 -9.26 -14.30 2.56
C TYR A 201 -9.54 -14.36 4.07
N GLU A 202 -9.37 -15.55 4.68
CA GLU A 202 -9.52 -15.72 6.12
C GLU A 202 -8.54 -14.86 6.92
N ILE A 203 -7.30 -14.69 6.42
CA ILE A 203 -6.28 -13.87 7.07
C ILE A 203 -6.70 -12.40 7.11
N CYS A 204 -7.49 -11.95 6.13
CA CYS A 204 -8.03 -10.59 6.05
C CYS A 204 -9.49 -10.48 6.49
N ASP A 205 -9.98 -11.45 7.30
CA ASP A 205 -11.36 -11.48 7.81
C ASP A 205 -12.40 -11.39 6.68
N TYR A 206 -12.07 -11.91 5.49
CA TYR A 206 -12.85 -11.85 4.24
C TYR A 206 -13.13 -10.43 3.72
N ASN A 207 -12.41 -9.42 4.20
CA ASN A 207 -12.54 -8.04 3.72
C ASN A 207 -11.76 -7.87 2.41
N VAL A 208 -12.46 -7.86 1.28
CA VAL A 208 -11.90 -7.59 -0.06
C VAL A 208 -12.60 -6.34 -0.63
N PRO A 209 -12.25 -5.14 -0.16
CA PRO A 209 -12.93 -3.90 -0.54
C PRO A 209 -12.78 -3.56 -2.01
N TYR A 210 -11.69 -3.98 -2.65
CA TYR A 210 -11.44 -3.65 -4.04
C TYR A 210 -10.82 -4.81 -4.81
N GLU A 211 -11.43 -5.07 -5.98
CA GLU A 211 -10.95 -6.07 -6.94
C GLU A 211 -10.99 -5.50 -8.35
N ILE A 212 -9.89 -5.62 -9.09
CA ILE A 212 -9.84 -5.28 -10.52
C ILE A 212 -8.95 -6.27 -11.28
N SER A 213 -9.55 -6.96 -12.22
CA SER A 213 -8.85 -7.88 -13.11
C SER A 213 -8.05 -7.12 -14.19
N LEU A 214 -7.08 -7.80 -14.81
CA LEU A 214 -6.32 -7.25 -15.93
C LEU A 214 -7.23 -6.79 -17.08
N LYS A 215 -8.24 -7.59 -17.41
CA LYS A 215 -9.21 -7.29 -18.48
C LYS A 215 -10.01 -6.03 -18.17
N GLU A 216 -10.47 -5.88 -16.93
CA GLU A 216 -11.22 -4.70 -16.51
C GLU A 216 -10.35 -3.46 -16.47
N ALA A 217 -9.09 -3.56 -15.99
CA ALA A 217 -8.15 -2.46 -16.00
C ALA A 217 -7.83 -1.95 -17.40
N ILE A 218 -7.71 -2.86 -18.38
CA ILE A 218 -7.55 -2.50 -19.79
C ILE A 218 -8.84 -1.85 -20.34
N ASN A 219 -10.00 -2.43 -20.07
CA ASN A 219 -11.29 -1.91 -20.55
C ASN A 219 -11.60 -0.52 -19.99
N LYS A 220 -11.20 -0.24 -18.74
CA LYS A 220 -11.31 1.08 -18.11
C LYS A 220 -10.21 2.06 -18.56
N GLY A 221 -9.31 1.67 -19.49
CA GLY A 221 -8.22 2.51 -19.98
C GLY A 221 -7.11 2.79 -18.95
N MET A 222 -7.04 2.02 -17.88
CA MET A 222 -6.03 2.15 -16.83
C MET A 222 -4.71 1.48 -17.21
N LEU A 223 -4.77 0.49 -18.10
CA LEU A 223 -3.62 -0.23 -18.67
C LEU A 223 -3.70 -0.25 -20.19
N VAL A 224 -2.54 -0.19 -20.82
CA VAL A 224 -2.46 -0.30 -22.29
C VAL A 224 -2.64 -1.77 -22.70
N PRO A 225 -3.49 -2.07 -23.71
CA PRO A 225 -3.60 -3.41 -24.26
C PRO A 225 -2.24 -3.87 -24.81
N PHE A 226 -1.86 -5.11 -24.52
CA PHE A 226 -0.68 -5.72 -25.11
C PHE A 226 -1.12 -6.83 -26.07
N HIS A 227 -0.41 -6.92 -27.20
CA HIS A 227 -0.57 -8.00 -28.16
C HIS A 227 0.59 -8.98 -27.95
N TYR A 228 0.27 -10.27 -27.77
CA TYR A 228 1.27 -11.33 -27.93
C TYR A 228 1.50 -11.55 -29.44
N TYR A 229 2.74 -11.47 -29.87
CA TYR A 229 3.19 -11.95 -31.16
C TYR A 229 3.76 -13.36 -31.03
#